data_f1c2f3434defdd0985bbcd432a3cbe56
#
_entry.id   f1c2f3434defdd0985bbcd432a3cbe56
#
_cell.length_a   1.000
_cell.length_b   1.000
_cell.length_c   1.000
_cell.angle_alpha   90.00
_cell.angle_beta   90.00
_cell.angle_gamma   90.00
#
_symmetry.space_group_name_H-M   'P 1'
#
loop_
_entity.id
_entity.type
_entity.pdbx_description
1 polymer ?
#
loop_
_entity_poly.entity_id
_entity_poly.type
_entity_poly.pdbx_seq_one_letter_code
_entity_poly.pdbx_strand_id
1 'polypeptide(L)'
;MNLKKYVLIILVFGFTFSCSKNPTSGDDEPGNGYVYVQPPETGDGWQTASLSDVGINANKIVQLINNIHDSIYQEVHSVVIVKDGKLVFEEYFPGHDFGYYGENYHGSYIIFNRDTRHNTHSATKSITSALVGIAIDKGFIQGVNDSIFSYLPKYVSLKNEQKSKITIEHLLTMTSGLQWNEWDVSVSESNHDIVRFNSSSDPIHYLLSKPIVTTPGTNFYYNGGAVDLLGEIVKFASEWNVKQFSQKYLFGPLGVSNYQWQTLYPSGITCCHGDIYITPRDLTKFGYLFLNNGVWNGNQIISEEWVKKSTETYIDLNLSWADSYGYLWWLKKYFANNKTYDSFFAEGWGGQKIAVFPGIKMVVVFTGANYVSNPPCDEILTRYILPAVK
;
A
#
# COMPACT_ATOMS: atom_id res chain seq x y z
N MET A 1 -37.83 37.19 -45.15
CA MET A 1 -37.19 37.31 -46.49
C MET A 1 -36.05 36.30 -46.52
N ASN A 2 -36.30 35.21 -47.24
CA ASN A 2 -35.42 34.13 -47.74
C ASN A 2 -34.42 33.41 -46.81
N LEU A 3 -34.86 32.23 -46.30
CA LEU A 3 -34.03 31.09 -45.95
C LEU A 3 -33.38 30.47 -47.20
N LYS A 4 -32.06 30.22 -47.18
CA LYS A 4 -31.43 29.28 -48.10
C LYS A 4 -31.06 28.02 -47.34
N LYS A 5 -31.69 26.89 -47.73
CA LYS A 5 -31.35 25.52 -47.32
C LYS A 5 -30.09 25.08 -48.07
N TYR A 6 -29.10 24.56 -47.33
CA TYR A 6 -28.02 23.75 -47.91
C TYR A 6 -28.29 22.29 -47.65
N VAL A 7 -28.44 21.53 -48.72
CA VAL A 7 -28.52 20.06 -48.70
C VAL A 7 -27.09 19.52 -48.78
N LEU A 8 -26.68 18.75 -47.80
CA LEU A 8 -25.41 18.03 -47.81
C LEU A 8 -25.65 16.62 -48.33
N ILE A 9 -25.08 16.29 -49.49
CA ILE A 9 -25.11 14.95 -50.09
C ILE A 9 -23.93 14.15 -49.49
N ILE A 10 -24.24 13.09 -48.74
CA ILE A 10 -23.25 12.11 -48.26
C ILE A 10 -23.16 10.97 -49.28
N LEU A 11 -22.02 10.86 -49.94
CA LEU A 11 -21.68 9.73 -50.80
C LEU A 11 -21.17 8.56 -49.91
N VAL A 12 -21.95 7.49 -49.87
CA VAL A 12 -21.56 6.24 -49.24
C VAL A 12 -20.80 5.37 -50.25
N PHE A 13 -19.50 5.18 -50.04
CA PHE A 13 -18.73 4.18 -50.76
C PHE A 13 -18.88 2.82 -50.08
N GLY A 14 -19.60 1.92 -50.72
CA GLY A 14 -19.70 0.54 -50.31
C GLY A 14 -18.44 -0.24 -50.72
N PHE A 15 -17.70 -0.76 -49.75
CA PHE A 15 -16.71 -1.82 -50.00
C PHE A 15 -17.35 -3.17 -49.73
N THR A 16 -17.53 -3.96 -50.77
CA THR A 16 -17.93 -5.37 -50.68
C THR A 16 -16.70 -6.21 -50.40
N PHE A 17 -16.57 -6.79 -49.21
CA PHE A 17 -15.65 -7.87 -48.94
C PHE A 17 -16.35 -9.22 -49.17
N SER A 18 -15.80 -10.00 -50.06
CA SER A 18 -16.21 -11.37 -50.37
C SER A 18 -15.79 -12.29 -49.25
N CYS A 19 -16.75 -12.92 -48.56
CA CYS A 19 -16.51 -14.02 -47.61
C CYS A 19 -16.32 -15.32 -48.37
N SER A 20 -15.16 -15.95 -48.24
CA SER A 20 -15.00 -17.37 -48.47
C SER A 20 -15.25 -18.15 -47.18
N LYS A 21 -16.31 -18.95 -47.16
CA LYS A 21 -16.64 -19.89 -46.10
C LYS A 21 -15.78 -21.12 -46.20
N ASN A 22 -15.19 -21.56 -45.08
CA ASN A 22 -14.95 -22.97 -44.80
C ASN A 22 -15.45 -23.31 -43.41
N PRO A 23 -16.20 -24.39 -43.25
CA PRO A 23 -16.84 -24.76 -41.98
C PRO A 23 -15.98 -25.77 -41.22
N THR A 24 -15.70 -25.49 -39.94
CA THR A 24 -15.43 -26.56 -38.97
C THR A 24 -16.07 -26.17 -37.64
N SER A 25 -17.10 -26.92 -37.37
CA SER A 25 -17.72 -27.33 -36.09
C SER A 25 -17.10 -26.87 -34.78
N GLY A 26 -17.94 -26.29 -33.95
CA GLY A 26 -17.71 -26.04 -32.52
C GLY A 26 -18.48 -24.83 -32.10
N ASP A 27 -19.75 -25.00 -31.71
CA ASP A 27 -20.57 -23.97 -31.08
C ASP A 27 -20.01 -23.67 -29.70
N ASP A 28 -19.08 -22.72 -29.60
CA ASP A 28 -18.85 -21.95 -28.41
C ASP A 28 -19.17 -20.50 -28.76
N GLU A 29 -20.38 -20.07 -28.39
CA GLU A 29 -20.66 -18.63 -28.26
C GLU A 29 -19.56 -18.00 -27.41
N PRO A 30 -18.91 -16.89 -27.80
CA PRO A 30 -18.01 -16.19 -26.90
C PRO A 30 -18.84 -15.68 -25.73
N GLY A 31 -18.79 -16.43 -24.62
CA GLY A 31 -19.36 -16.01 -23.36
C GLY A 31 -18.84 -14.60 -23.04
N ASN A 32 -19.73 -13.74 -22.60
CA ASN A 32 -19.53 -12.33 -22.19
C ASN A 32 -18.60 -12.19 -20.96
N GLY A 33 -17.58 -13.03 -20.83
CA GLY A 33 -16.68 -13.15 -19.68
C GLY A 33 -15.31 -12.53 -19.95
N TYR A 34 -14.65 -12.10 -18.88
CA TYR A 34 -13.28 -11.59 -18.90
C TYR A 34 -12.30 -12.60 -19.49
N VAL A 35 -11.43 -12.13 -20.38
CA VAL A 35 -10.33 -12.91 -20.95
C VAL A 35 -9.01 -12.38 -20.40
N TYR A 36 -8.24 -13.25 -19.76
CA TYR A 36 -6.94 -12.89 -19.23
C TYR A 36 -5.99 -12.43 -20.35
N VAL A 37 -5.30 -11.32 -20.12
CA VAL A 37 -4.21 -10.81 -20.97
C VAL A 37 -2.97 -10.65 -20.11
N GLN A 38 -1.84 -11.15 -20.59
CA GLN A 38 -0.55 -10.95 -19.92
C GLN A 38 -0.22 -9.45 -19.85
N PRO A 39 0.23 -8.93 -18.68
CA PRO A 39 0.66 -7.54 -18.55
C PRO A 39 1.74 -7.17 -19.58
N PRO A 40 1.67 -5.97 -20.20
CA PRO A 40 2.70 -5.54 -21.14
C PRO A 40 3.97 -5.11 -20.40
N GLU A 41 5.11 -5.28 -21.03
CA GLU A 41 6.36 -4.62 -20.64
C GLU A 41 6.30 -3.15 -21.01
N THR A 42 6.56 -2.26 -20.06
CA THR A 42 6.47 -0.79 -20.24
C THR A 42 7.80 -0.08 -20.05
N GLY A 43 8.89 -0.84 -19.86
CA GLY A 43 10.23 -0.27 -19.59
C GLY A 43 10.40 0.29 -18.18
N ASP A 44 9.47 -0.03 -17.26
CA ASP A 44 9.49 0.42 -15.86
C ASP A 44 10.30 -0.48 -14.92
N GLY A 45 11.01 -1.46 -15.49
CA GLY A 45 11.85 -2.41 -14.77
C GLY A 45 11.19 -3.76 -14.48
N TRP A 46 9.88 -3.93 -14.71
CA TRP A 46 9.21 -5.21 -14.61
C TRP A 46 9.47 -6.08 -15.86
N GLN A 47 9.88 -7.31 -15.61
CA GLN A 47 9.68 -8.41 -16.57
C GLN A 47 8.27 -8.95 -16.38
N THR A 48 7.62 -9.36 -17.48
CA THR A 48 6.27 -9.93 -17.44
C THR A 48 6.28 -11.41 -17.85
N ALA A 49 5.27 -12.14 -17.42
CA ALA A 49 5.03 -13.52 -17.84
C ALA A 49 3.53 -13.83 -17.79
N SER A 50 3.13 -14.94 -18.43
CA SER A 50 1.76 -15.41 -18.30
C SER A 50 1.53 -16.07 -16.93
N LEU A 51 0.27 -16.13 -16.49
CA LEU A 51 -0.12 -16.86 -15.27
C LEU A 51 0.31 -18.32 -15.32
N SER A 52 0.23 -18.97 -16.51
CA SER A 52 0.63 -20.37 -16.70
C SER A 52 2.12 -20.59 -16.53
N ASP A 53 2.97 -19.64 -16.97
CA ASP A 53 4.44 -19.76 -16.89
C ASP A 53 4.95 -19.81 -15.45
N VAL A 54 4.16 -19.28 -14.51
CA VAL A 54 4.50 -19.23 -13.07
C VAL A 54 3.59 -20.15 -12.23
N GLY A 55 2.86 -21.05 -12.86
CA GLY A 55 2.05 -22.05 -12.17
C GLY A 55 0.79 -21.51 -11.52
N ILE A 56 0.21 -20.42 -12.01
CA ILE A 56 -1.08 -19.88 -11.55
C ILE A 56 -2.20 -20.34 -12.49
N ASN A 57 -3.27 -20.88 -11.90
CA ASN A 57 -4.48 -21.27 -12.63
C ASN A 57 -5.28 -20.01 -13.05
N ALA A 58 -5.26 -19.70 -14.35
CA ALA A 58 -5.94 -18.54 -14.92
C ALA A 58 -7.46 -18.57 -14.68
N ASN A 59 -8.13 -19.73 -14.65
CA ASN A 59 -9.57 -19.81 -14.47
C ASN A 59 -10.03 -19.26 -13.11
N LYS A 60 -9.23 -19.42 -12.05
CA LYS A 60 -9.51 -18.82 -10.74
C LYS A 60 -9.42 -17.30 -10.77
N ILE A 61 -8.45 -16.77 -11.50
CA ILE A 61 -8.28 -15.32 -11.67
C ILE A 61 -9.40 -14.75 -12.55
N VAL A 62 -9.74 -15.43 -13.65
CA VAL A 62 -10.89 -15.04 -14.50
C VAL A 62 -12.18 -15.00 -13.69
N GLN A 63 -12.43 -16.02 -12.83
CA GLN A 63 -13.60 -16.03 -11.96
C GLN A 63 -13.64 -14.85 -10.99
N LEU A 64 -12.48 -14.47 -10.40
CA LEU A 64 -12.38 -13.27 -9.56
C LEU A 64 -12.79 -12.02 -10.33
N ILE A 65 -12.25 -11.83 -11.55
CA ILE A 65 -12.51 -10.62 -12.33
C ILE A 65 -13.98 -10.54 -12.75
N ASN A 66 -14.59 -11.65 -13.15
CA ASN A 66 -16.02 -11.69 -13.43
C ASN A 66 -16.83 -11.27 -12.19
N ASN A 67 -16.47 -11.75 -10.99
CA ASN A 67 -17.15 -11.36 -9.76
C ASN A 67 -16.98 -9.87 -9.41
N ILE A 68 -15.86 -9.26 -9.76
CA ILE A 68 -15.69 -7.80 -9.60
C ILE A 68 -16.59 -7.07 -10.62
N HIS A 69 -16.62 -7.48 -11.88
CA HIS A 69 -17.49 -6.90 -12.90
C HIS A 69 -18.97 -7.06 -12.57
N ASP A 70 -19.36 -8.19 -11.98
CA ASP A 70 -20.73 -8.46 -11.52
C ASP A 70 -21.07 -7.75 -10.19
N SER A 71 -20.18 -6.86 -9.71
CA SER A 71 -20.33 -6.07 -8.49
C SER A 71 -20.49 -6.90 -7.20
N ILE A 72 -20.03 -8.16 -7.19
CA ILE A 72 -19.95 -8.99 -5.98
C ILE A 72 -18.90 -8.41 -5.03
N TYR A 73 -17.78 -7.92 -5.58
CA TYR A 73 -16.76 -7.17 -4.86
C TYR A 73 -16.76 -5.72 -5.36
N GLN A 74 -17.36 -4.83 -4.56
CA GLN A 74 -17.46 -3.42 -4.90
C GLN A 74 -16.21 -2.65 -4.45
N GLU A 75 -15.95 -1.51 -5.10
CA GLU A 75 -14.87 -0.58 -4.76
C GLU A 75 -13.49 -1.26 -4.65
N VAL A 76 -13.24 -2.27 -5.47
CA VAL A 76 -11.92 -2.80 -5.77
C VAL A 76 -11.43 -2.07 -7.01
N HIS A 77 -10.37 -1.26 -6.89
CA HIS A 77 -9.89 -0.42 -8.00
C HIS A 77 -8.76 -1.05 -8.78
N SER A 78 -7.97 -1.90 -8.14
CA SER A 78 -6.94 -2.68 -8.84
C SER A 78 -6.60 -3.97 -8.10
N VAL A 79 -6.15 -4.95 -8.89
CA VAL A 79 -5.49 -6.17 -8.43
C VAL A 79 -4.23 -6.35 -9.25
N VAL A 80 -3.07 -6.40 -8.60
CA VAL A 80 -1.78 -6.59 -9.25
C VAL A 80 -1.05 -7.77 -8.60
N ILE A 81 -0.55 -8.71 -9.40
CA ILE A 81 0.14 -9.92 -8.92
C ILE A 81 1.53 -10.01 -9.53
N VAL A 82 2.52 -10.16 -8.65
CA VAL A 82 3.89 -10.55 -8.99
C VAL A 82 4.13 -11.96 -8.46
N LYS A 83 4.73 -12.82 -9.29
CA LYS A 83 5.07 -14.19 -8.95
C LYS A 83 6.43 -14.55 -9.55
N ASP A 84 7.31 -15.14 -8.72
CA ASP A 84 8.67 -15.51 -9.11
C ASP A 84 9.45 -14.35 -9.79
N GLY A 85 9.27 -13.12 -9.28
CA GLY A 85 9.94 -11.91 -9.76
C GLY A 85 9.38 -11.31 -11.04
N LYS A 86 8.25 -11.81 -11.54
CA LYS A 86 7.62 -11.34 -12.78
C LYS A 86 6.24 -10.77 -12.49
N LEU A 87 5.88 -9.67 -13.12
CA LEU A 87 4.53 -9.15 -13.12
C LEU A 87 3.67 -10.04 -14.03
N VAL A 88 2.69 -10.73 -13.45
CA VAL A 88 1.91 -11.75 -14.15
C VAL A 88 0.44 -11.39 -14.29
N PHE A 89 -0.03 -10.41 -13.54
CA PHE A 89 -1.41 -9.96 -13.57
C PHE A 89 -1.51 -8.50 -13.14
N GLU A 90 -2.27 -7.71 -13.85
CA GLU A 90 -2.71 -6.37 -13.45
C GLU A 90 -4.06 -6.03 -14.10
N GLU A 91 -5.03 -5.67 -13.27
CA GLU A 91 -6.34 -5.19 -13.72
C GLU A 91 -6.78 -3.99 -12.89
N TYR A 92 -7.54 -3.10 -13.54
CA TYR A 92 -7.98 -1.83 -13.01
C TYR A 92 -9.47 -1.66 -13.28
N PHE A 93 -10.21 -1.20 -12.27
CA PHE A 93 -11.66 -1.10 -12.31
C PHE A 93 -12.11 0.31 -11.98
N PRO A 94 -13.27 0.76 -12.50
CA PRO A 94 -13.86 2.03 -12.11
C PRO A 94 -14.34 1.99 -10.65
N GLY A 95 -14.34 3.13 -9.99
CA GLY A 95 -14.82 3.29 -8.62
C GLY A 95 -14.63 4.73 -8.13
N HIS A 96 -14.85 4.97 -6.85
CA HIS A 96 -14.76 6.29 -6.27
C HIS A 96 -13.34 6.56 -5.77
N ASP A 97 -12.78 7.72 -6.09
CA ASP A 97 -11.57 8.19 -5.42
C ASP A 97 -11.87 8.60 -3.96
N PHE A 98 -10.81 8.89 -3.18
CA PHE A 98 -10.98 9.32 -1.78
C PHE A 98 -11.50 10.77 -1.72
N GLY A 99 -12.60 10.98 -0.98
CA GLY A 99 -13.20 12.28 -0.73
C GLY A 99 -13.54 12.49 0.74
N TYR A 100 -12.73 13.25 1.46
CA TYR A 100 -12.89 13.43 2.92
C TYR A 100 -14.28 13.87 3.37
N TYR A 101 -14.97 14.66 2.53
CA TYR A 101 -16.32 15.19 2.81
C TYR A 101 -17.43 14.50 2.01
N GLY A 102 -17.09 13.49 1.21
CA GLY A 102 -18.06 12.71 0.45
C GLY A 102 -18.82 11.73 1.34
N GLU A 103 -20.01 11.35 0.91
CA GLU A 103 -20.75 10.26 1.54
C GLU A 103 -19.89 8.97 1.44
N ASN A 104 -19.77 8.22 2.53
CA ASN A 104 -18.90 7.05 2.64
C ASN A 104 -17.41 7.35 2.35
N TYR A 105 -16.98 8.63 2.44
CA TYR A 105 -15.66 9.11 2.03
C TYR A 105 -15.35 8.91 0.54
N HIS A 106 -16.39 8.80 -0.28
CA HIS A 106 -16.29 8.72 -1.73
C HIS A 106 -16.21 10.12 -2.34
N GLY A 107 -15.21 10.34 -3.18
CA GLY A 107 -15.06 11.50 -4.02
C GLY A 107 -15.69 11.29 -5.40
N SER A 108 -14.96 11.63 -6.46
CA SER A 108 -15.43 11.46 -7.84
C SER A 108 -15.40 9.99 -8.26
N TYR A 109 -16.40 9.53 -8.99
CA TYR A 109 -16.35 8.24 -9.67
C TYR A 109 -15.45 8.35 -10.91
N ILE A 110 -14.39 7.57 -10.97
CA ILE A 110 -13.38 7.64 -12.03
C ILE A 110 -13.06 6.25 -12.59
N ILE A 111 -12.46 6.22 -13.78
CA ILE A 111 -11.93 5.00 -14.38
C ILE A 111 -10.45 4.91 -14.01
N PHE A 112 -10.13 4.01 -13.08
CA PHE A 112 -8.74 3.78 -12.70
C PHE A 112 -8.00 3.05 -13.81
N ASN A 113 -6.72 3.33 -13.90
CA ASN A 113 -5.80 2.68 -14.85
C ASN A 113 -4.40 2.57 -14.22
N ARG A 114 -3.46 2.01 -14.97
CA ARG A 114 -2.07 1.80 -14.54
C ARG A 114 -1.38 3.06 -14.00
N ASP A 115 -1.70 4.23 -14.55
CA ASP A 115 -1.04 5.49 -14.24
C ASP A 115 -1.80 6.30 -13.17
N THR A 116 -2.98 5.82 -12.76
CA THR A 116 -3.78 6.48 -11.73
C THR A 116 -3.20 6.19 -10.35
N ARG A 117 -2.90 7.26 -9.61
CA ARG A 117 -2.40 7.17 -8.24
C ARG A 117 -3.56 6.95 -7.27
N HIS A 118 -3.33 6.11 -6.27
CA HIS A 118 -4.23 5.88 -5.15
C HIS A 118 -3.60 6.41 -3.85
N ASN A 119 -4.44 6.94 -2.96
CA ASN A 119 -4.01 7.20 -1.59
C ASN A 119 -3.80 5.85 -0.88
N THR A 120 -2.59 5.59 -0.43
CA THR A 120 -2.27 4.33 0.25
C THR A 120 -2.67 4.31 1.71
N HIS A 121 -3.13 5.45 2.25
CA HIS A 121 -3.44 5.59 3.67
C HIS A 121 -2.36 4.93 4.55
N SER A 122 -2.75 4.16 5.55
CA SER A 122 -1.81 3.56 6.51
C SER A 122 -0.80 2.57 5.92
N ALA A 123 -0.97 2.07 4.69
CA ALA A 123 0.06 1.28 4.04
C ALA A 123 1.37 2.07 3.82
N THR A 124 1.30 3.41 3.84
CA THR A 124 2.45 4.33 3.89
C THR A 124 3.40 4.02 5.05
N LYS A 125 2.90 3.53 6.19
CA LYS A 125 3.70 3.26 7.38
C LYS A 125 4.85 2.27 7.10
N SER A 126 4.59 1.24 6.31
CA SER A 126 5.63 0.29 5.91
C SER A 126 6.71 0.93 5.03
N ILE A 127 6.34 1.94 4.22
CA ILE A 127 7.32 2.74 3.47
C ILE A 127 8.18 3.56 4.44
N THR A 128 7.58 4.15 5.47
CA THR A 128 8.32 4.89 6.51
C THR A 128 9.28 3.96 7.26
N SER A 129 8.89 2.71 7.57
CA SER A 129 9.81 1.69 8.10
C SER A 129 11.03 1.50 7.21
N ALA A 130 10.82 1.35 5.90
CA ALA A 130 11.92 1.20 4.96
C ALA A 130 12.89 2.40 4.99
N LEU A 131 12.38 3.63 5.12
CA LEU A 131 13.23 4.82 5.22
C LEU A 131 14.06 4.84 6.51
N VAL A 132 13.52 4.36 7.63
CA VAL A 132 14.29 4.19 8.88
C VAL A 132 15.42 3.17 8.68
N GLY A 133 15.14 2.03 8.04
CA GLY A 133 16.14 1.02 7.73
C GLY A 133 17.26 1.58 6.84
N ILE A 134 16.89 2.29 5.78
CA ILE A 134 17.86 2.94 4.90
C ILE A 134 18.68 3.99 5.67
N ALA A 135 18.07 4.74 6.59
CA ALA A 135 18.80 5.72 7.40
C ALA A 135 19.83 5.05 8.33
N ILE A 136 19.50 3.86 8.85
CA ILE A 136 20.46 3.04 9.62
C ILE A 136 21.55 2.49 8.71
N ASP A 137 21.21 1.90 7.57
CA ASP A 137 22.17 1.36 6.58
C ASP A 137 23.17 2.41 6.08
N LYS A 138 22.74 3.68 6.04
CA LYS A 138 23.58 4.82 5.64
C LYS A 138 24.34 5.47 6.80
N GLY A 139 24.13 5.00 8.03
CA GLY A 139 24.81 5.51 9.24
C GLY A 139 24.26 6.86 9.73
N PHE A 140 23.11 7.33 9.24
CA PHE A 140 22.45 8.53 9.76
C PHE A 140 21.82 8.27 11.15
N ILE A 141 21.26 7.08 11.35
CA ILE A 141 20.75 6.58 12.62
C ILE A 141 21.65 5.44 13.06
N GLN A 142 22.04 5.39 14.34
CA GLN A 142 22.98 4.35 14.84
C GLN A 142 22.30 2.99 14.98
N GLY A 143 21.00 2.98 15.38
CA GLY A 143 20.24 1.74 15.49
C GLY A 143 18.86 1.94 16.11
N VAL A 144 18.06 0.86 16.11
CA VAL A 144 16.69 0.88 16.61
C VAL A 144 16.59 1.08 18.13
N ASN A 145 17.68 0.77 18.87
CA ASN A 145 17.74 0.92 20.32
C ASN A 145 18.05 2.34 20.78
N ASP A 146 18.32 3.25 19.86
CA ASP A 146 18.58 4.65 20.21
C ASP A 146 17.34 5.29 20.83
N SER A 147 17.55 6.09 21.87
CA SER A 147 16.49 6.94 22.40
C SER A 147 16.05 7.94 21.33
N ILE A 148 14.74 8.13 21.18
CA ILE A 148 14.18 9.11 20.25
C ILE A 148 14.75 10.52 20.51
N PHE A 149 15.07 10.88 21.76
CA PHE A 149 15.61 12.19 22.12
C PHE A 149 17.04 12.44 21.65
N SER A 150 17.77 11.40 21.19
CA SER A 150 19.08 11.57 20.55
C SER A 150 18.99 12.35 19.25
N TYR A 151 17.82 12.32 18.60
CA TYR A 151 17.55 12.98 17.31
C TYR A 151 16.58 14.16 17.40
N LEU A 152 16.13 14.54 18.61
CA LEU A 152 15.10 15.53 18.80
C LEU A 152 15.52 16.66 19.78
N PRO A 153 16.60 17.40 19.50
CA PRO A 153 17.12 18.43 20.42
C PRO A 153 16.08 19.54 20.71
N LYS A 154 15.21 19.85 19.75
CA LYS A 154 14.13 20.83 19.92
C LYS A 154 13.16 20.45 21.04
N TYR A 155 12.98 19.17 21.31
CA TYR A 155 11.95 18.65 22.23
C TYR A 155 12.54 18.10 23.54
N VAL A 156 13.81 18.37 23.83
CA VAL A 156 14.49 17.88 25.04
C VAL A 156 13.79 18.29 26.34
N SER A 157 13.08 19.43 26.35
CA SER A 157 12.28 19.88 27.50
C SER A 157 11.10 18.98 27.85
N LEU A 158 10.64 18.16 26.89
CA LEU A 158 9.57 17.16 27.10
C LEU A 158 10.10 15.81 27.57
N LYS A 159 11.43 15.63 27.62
CA LYS A 159 12.09 14.44 28.12
C LYS A 159 11.92 14.35 29.63
N ASN A 160 11.50 13.20 30.12
CA ASN A 160 11.52 12.83 31.52
C ASN A 160 12.07 11.40 31.65
N GLU A 161 12.14 10.85 32.87
CA GLU A 161 12.69 9.52 33.12
C GLU A 161 11.98 8.44 32.30
N GLN A 162 10.65 8.46 32.23
CA GLN A 162 9.87 7.44 31.50
C GLN A 162 10.04 7.60 29.98
N LYS A 163 9.86 8.81 29.45
CA LYS A 163 9.97 9.08 28.00
C LYS A 163 11.38 8.90 27.48
N SER A 164 12.43 9.06 28.29
CA SER A 164 13.81 8.80 27.90
C SER A 164 14.07 7.35 27.50
N LYS A 165 13.21 6.43 27.92
CA LYS A 165 13.27 4.99 27.61
C LYS A 165 12.61 4.63 26.26
N ILE A 166 11.92 5.59 25.63
CA ILE A 166 11.34 5.35 24.30
C ILE A 166 12.47 5.29 23.28
N THR A 167 12.51 4.18 22.54
CA THR A 167 13.47 3.94 21.45
C THR A 167 12.80 4.02 20.09
N ILE A 168 13.59 4.06 19.04
CA ILE A 168 13.09 3.95 17.64
C ILE A 168 12.33 2.65 17.44
N GLU A 169 12.80 1.53 18.04
CA GLU A 169 12.11 0.24 17.99
C GLU A 169 10.69 0.33 18.57
N HIS A 170 10.51 1.01 19.70
CA HIS A 170 9.19 1.18 20.30
C HIS A 170 8.21 1.97 19.41
N LEU A 171 8.71 2.89 18.56
CA LEU A 171 7.89 3.56 17.57
C LEU A 171 7.54 2.61 16.41
N LEU A 172 8.53 1.85 15.89
CA LEU A 172 8.37 0.89 14.80
C LEU A 172 7.40 -0.24 15.15
N THR A 173 7.38 -0.67 16.40
CA THR A 173 6.52 -1.75 16.90
C THR A 173 5.20 -1.28 17.49
N MET A 174 4.91 0.03 17.44
CA MET A 174 3.70 0.62 18.05
C MET A 174 3.60 0.38 19.57
N THR A 175 4.75 0.33 20.26
CA THR A 175 4.82 0.04 21.70
C THR A 175 5.45 1.18 22.50
N SER A 176 5.31 2.42 22.05
CA SER A 176 5.93 3.59 22.71
C SER A 176 5.45 3.84 24.16
N GLY A 177 4.30 3.30 24.53
CA GLY A 177 3.67 3.53 25.83
C GLY A 177 3.04 4.90 25.99
N LEU A 178 3.12 5.78 24.99
CA LEU A 178 2.40 7.06 24.98
C LEU A 178 0.90 6.85 24.88
N GLN A 179 0.13 7.59 25.67
CA GLN A 179 -1.33 7.61 25.52
C GLN A 179 -1.71 8.05 24.11
N TRP A 180 -2.55 7.24 23.46
CA TRP A 180 -3.00 7.54 22.12
C TRP A 180 -4.35 6.88 21.84
N ASN A 181 -5.25 7.64 21.22
CA ASN A 181 -6.59 7.18 20.91
C ASN A 181 -6.92 7.45 19.43
N GLU A 182 -6.76 6.42 18.60
CA GLU A 182 -6.93 6.49 17.15
C GLU A 182 -7.93 5.42 16.64
N TRP A 183 -8.06 4.27 17.32
CA TRP A 183 -8.94 3.20 16.88
C TRP A 183 -10.29 3.14 17.62
N ASP A 184 -10.30 3.56 18.89
CA ASP A 184 -11.47 3.42 19.74
C ASP A 184 -12.47 4.55 19.59
N VAL A 185 -12.19 5.51 18.72
CA VAL A 185 -13.02 6.71 18.49
C VAL A 185 -13.19 6.97 17.00
N SER A 186 -14.32 7.54 16.63
CA SER A 186 -14.55 8.01 15.27
C SER A 186 -13.66 9.19 14.92
N VAL A 187 -13.20 9.27 13.65
CA VAL A 187 -12.46 10.43 13.13
C VAL A 187 -13.23 11.75 13.23
N SER A 188 -14.54 11.70 13.42
CA SER A 188 -15.40 12.87 13.66
C SER A 188 -15.40 13.34 15.11
N GLU A 189 -14.85 12.55 16.03
CA GLU A 189 -14.84 12.91 17.45
C GLU A 189 -13.69 13.84 17.79
N SER A 190 -13.98 14.81 18.67
CA SER A 190 -13.01 15.83 19.07
C SER A 190 -11.81 15.30 19.87
N ASN A 191 -11.88 14.07 20.39
CA ASN A 191 -10.81 13.40 21.16
C ASN A 191 -9.97 12.42 20.32
N HIS A 192 -10.21 12.33 19.01
CA HIS A 192 -9.42 11.52 18.10
C HIS A 192 -8.00 12.10 17.95
N ASP A 193 -6.98 11.37 18.43
CA ASP A 193 -5.64 11.92 18.56
C ASP A 193 -4.99 12.23 17.22
N ILE A 194 -5.18 11.39 16.17
CA ILE A 194 -4.58 11.67 14.85
C ILE A 194 -5.18 12.94 14.21
N VAL A 195 -6.48 13.24 14.44
CA VAL A 195 -7.11 14.46 13.92
C VAL A 195 -6.53 15.71 14.60
N ARG A 196 -6.36 15.65 15.92
CA ARG A 196 -5.72 16.73 16.68
C ARG A 196 -4.27 16.94 16.31
N PHE A 197 -3.55 15.83 16.16
CA PHE A 197 -2.16 15.82 15.73
C PHE A 197 -2.01 16.49 14.35
N ASN A 198 -2.81 16.05 13.37
CA ASN A 198 -2.77 16.58 12.01
C ASN A 198 -3.11 18.08 11.93
N SER A 199 -3.97 18.57 12.83
CA SER A 199 -4.39 19.97 12.90
C SER A 199 -3.46 20.84 13.74
N SER A 200 -2.46 20.26 14.40
CA SER A 200 -1.53 20.99 15.27
C SER A 200 -0.48 21.75 14.45
N SER A 201 -0.09 22.93 14.91
CA SER A 201 1.06 23.66 14.36
C SER A 201 2.41 23.03 14.76
N ASP A 202 2.44 22.25 15.84
CA ASP A 202 3.61 21.45 16.26
C ASP A 202 3.13 20.05 16.70
N PRO A 203 2.86 19.15 15.75
CA PRO A 203 2.31 17.83 16.05
C PRO A 203 3.26 16.96 16.86
N ILE A 204 4.59 17.12 16.69
CA ILE A 204 5.56 16.38 17.49
C ILE A 204 5.52 16.81 18.96
N HIS A 205 5.36 18.10 19.22
CA HIS A 205 5.11 18.58 20.59
C HIS A 205 3.82 17.99 21.15
N TYR A 206 2.73 17.96 20.35
CA TYR A 206 1.47 17.35 20.76
C TYR A 206 1.65 15.90 21.19
N LEU A 207 2.30 15.08 20.35
CA LEU A 207 2.58 13.66 20.64
C LEU A 207 3.42 13.49 21.91
N LEU A 208 4.56 14.21 21.99
CA LEU A 208 5.49 14.08 23.09
C LEU A 208 4.96 14.69 24.40
N SER A 209 3.91 15.52 24.37
CA SER A 209 3.23 16.03 25.56
C SER A 209 2.32 14.98 26.20
N LYS A 210 1.93 13.92 25.48
CA LYS A 210 1.10 12.83 26.02
C LYS A 210 1.77 12.13 27.20
N PRO A 211 1.01 11.69 28.21
CA PRO A 211 1.57 10.89 29.30
C PRO A 211 1.98 9.50 28.83
N ILE A 212 2.89 8.87 29.56
CA ILE A 212 3.18 7.42 29.46
C ILE A 212 2.11 6.68 30.28
N VAL A 213 1.42 5.74 29.66
CA VAL A 213 0.35 4.95 30.30
C VAL A 213 0.73 3.47 30.44
N THR A 214 1.74 3.00 29.68
CA THR A 214 2.34 1.68 29.83
C THR A 214 3.86 1.79 29.70
N THR A 215 4.59 0.80 30.20
CA THR A 215 6.04 0.74 29.98
C THR A 215 6.35 0.63 28.49
N PRO A 216 7.25 1.48 27.92
CA PRO A 216 7.69 1.33 26.54
C PRO A 216 8.16 -0.09 26.23
N GLY A 217 7.72 -0.65 25.11
CA GLY A 217 8.02 -2.01 24.67
C GLY A 217 7.04 -3.09 25.14
N THR A 218 6.00 -2.77 25.93
CA THR A 218 5.13 -3.81 26.52
C THR A 218 3.77 -3.97 25.86
N ASN A 219 3.14 -2.89 25.43
CA ASN A 219 1.77 -2.92 24.92
C ASN A 219 1.66 -2.26 23.56
N PHE A 220 0.93 -2.88 22.67
CA PHE A 220 0.61 -2.34 21.35
C PHE A 220 -0.47 -1.27 21.45
N TYR A 221 -0.18 -0.08 20.93
CA TYR A 221 -1.13 1.00 20.70
C TYR A 221 -0.89 1.57 19.31
N TYR A 222 -1.83 1.35 18.40
CA TYR A 222 -1.72 1.88 17.05
C TYR A 222 -1.68 3.41 17.09
N ASN A 223 -0.56 3.98 16.63
CA ASN A 223 -0.23 5.39 16.83
C ASN A 223 0.40 5.99 15.56
N GLY A 224 -0.43 6.70 14.77
CA GLY A 224 0.03 7.37 13.57
C GLY A 224 1.05 8.48 13.86
N GLY A 225 0.89 9.21 14.99
CA GLY A 225 1.83 10.25 15.39
C GLY A 225 3.24 9.71 15.67
N ALA A 226 3.35 8.48 16.18
CA ALA A 226 4.65 7.81 16.37
C ALA A 226 5.37 7.56 15.03
N VAL A 227 4.62 7.32 13.96
CA VAL A 227 5.21 7.13 12.63
C VAL A 227 5.67 8.44 12.01
N ASP A 228 4.93 9.53 12.20
CA ASP A 228 5.39 10.86 11.76
C ASP A 228 6.63 11.31 12.55
N LEU A 229 6.72 10.91 13.84
CA LEU A 229 7.93 11.13 14.63
C LEU A 229 9.14 10.38 14.04
N LEU A 230 8.97 9.14 13.53
CA LEU A 230 10.04 8.44 12.80
C LEU A 230 10.47 9.22 11.55
N GLY A 231 9.54 9.78 10.81
CA GLY A 231 9.86 10.65 9.67
C GLY A 231 10.69 11.89 10.06
N GLU A 232 10.31 12.55 11.16
CA GLU A 232 11.08 13.69 11.67
C GLU A 232 12.45 13.25 12.21
N ILE A 233 12.58 12.07 12.82
CA ILE A 233 13.88 11.50 13.22
C ILE A 233 14.77 11.28 11.99
N VAL A 234 14.25 10.67 10.91
CA VAL A 234 15.00 10.53 9.65
C VAL A 234 15.44 11.88 9.10
N LYS A 235 14.56 12.87 9.13
CA LYS A 235 14.87 14.23 8.67
C LYS A 235 15.97 14.88 9.52
N PHE A 236 15.88 14.83 10.85
CA PHE A 236 16.88 15.42 11.73
C PHE A 236 18.25 14.72 11.63
N ALA A 237 18.24 13.38 11.54
CA ALA A 237 19.46 12.60 11.45
C ALA A 237 20.18 12.77 10.12
N SER A 238 19.44 12.88 9.01
CA SER A 238 20.01 12.97 7.66
C SER A 238 20.15 14.38 7.12
N GLU A 239 19.52 15.37 7.76
CA GLU A 239 19.37 16.77 7.28
C GLU A 239 18.57 16.90 5.97
N TRP A 240 17.91 15.81 5.52
CA TRP A 240 17.05 15.79 4.35
C TRP A 240 15.60 15.69 4.76
N ASN A 241 14.70 16.47 4.15
CA ASN A 241 13.28 16.21 4.37
C ASN A 241 12.92 14.82 3.82
N VAL A 242 11.87 14.22 4.41
CA VAL A 242 11.49 12.83 4.12
C VAL A 242 11.24 12.57 2.62
N LYS A 243 10.65 13.54 1.90
CA LYS A 243 10.37 13.41 0.46
C LYS A 243 11.67 13.37 -0.35
N GLN A 244 12.63 14.24 -0.02
CA GLN A 244 13.95 14.25 -0.66
C GLN A 244 14.73 12.97 -0.33
N PHE A 245 14.67 12.54 0.93
CA PHE A 245 15.33 11.31 1.38
C PHE A 245 14.74 10.09 0.66
N SER A 246 13.41 9.97 0.61
CA SER A 246 12.74 8.87 -0.09
C SER A 246 13.03 8.86 -1.59
N GLN A 247 13.02 10.02 -2.24
CA GLN A 247 13.36 10.13 -3.67
C GLN A 247 14.79 9.67 -3.94
N LYS A 248 15.73 10.06 -3.09
CA LYS A 248 17.15 9.74 -3.30
C LYS A 248 17.47 8.27 -3.03
N TYR A 249 16.92 7.71 -1.96
CA TYR A 249 17.37 6.42 -1.44
C TYR A 249 16.40 5.26 -1.62
N LEU A 250 15.12 5.52 -1.94
CA LEU A 250 14.11 4.49 -2.13
C LEU A 250 13.42 4.60 -3.50
N PHE A 251 12.66 5.66 -3.75
CA PHE A 251 11.81 5.77 -4.93
C PHE A 251 12.60 5.94 -6.23
N GLY A 252 13.66 6.76 -6.23
CA GLY A 252 14.53 6.92 -7.39
C GLY A 252 15.18 5.60 -7.81
N PRO A 253 15.88 4.89 -6.91
CA PRO A 253 16.42 3.55 -7.19
C PRO A 253 15.40 2.51 -7.63
N LEU A 254 14.12 2.58 -7.17
CA LEU A 254 13.02 1.73 -7.63
C LEU A 254 12.46 2.15 -9.00
N GLY A 255 12.89 3.30 -9.54
CA GLY A 255 12.30 3.87 -10.75
C GLY A 255 10.87 4.38 -10.55
N VAL A 256 10.50 4.75 -9.32
CA VAL A 256 9.20 5.33 -8.97
C VAL A 256 9.27 6.83 -9.10
N SER A 257 8.50 7.41 -10.01
CA SER A 257 8.45 8.85 -10.26
C SER A 257 7.04 9.44 -10.21
N ASN A 258 6.01 8.59 -10.43
CA ASN A 258 4.61 9.03 -10.40
C ASN A 258 4.01 8.83 -9.00
N TYR A 259 4.45 9.64 -8.05
CA TYR A 259 3.89 9.65 -6.70
C TYR A 259 3.75 11.07 -6.16
N GLN A 260 2.93 11.24 -5.13
CA GLN A 260 2.78 12.47 -4.37
C GLN A 260 2.66 12.12 -2.89
N TRP A 261 3.50 12.71 -2.04
CA TRP A 261 3.43 12.53 -0.59
C TRP A 261 2.95 13.82 0.06
N GLN A 262 1.86 13.74 0.80
CA GLN A 262 1.22 14.90 1.43
C GLN A 262 2.04 15.44 2.60
N THR A 263 1.78 16.68 2.96
CA THR A 263 2.27 17.32 4.19
C THR A 263 1.09 17.73 5.04
N LEU A 264 1.26 17.64 6.35
CA LEU A 264 0.24 18.08 7.30
C LEU A 264 0.21 19.62 7.36
N TYR A 265 -1.00 20.16 7.36
CA TYR A 265 -1.21 21.60 7.55
C TYR A 265 -1.76 21.85 8.95
N PRO A 266 -1.29 22.89 9.67
CA PRO A 266 -0.36 23.94 9.24
C PRO A 266 1.14 23.64 9.47
N SER A 267 1.50 22.49 10.03
CA SER A 267 2.87 22.19 10.49
C SER A 267 3.91 22.06 9.38
N GLY A 268 3.50 21.62 8.18
CA GLY A 268 4.39 21.37 7.05
C GLY A 268 5.24 20.09 7.16
N ILE A 269 5.05 19.23 8.18
CA ILE A 269 5.74 17.95 8.25
C ILE A 269 5.16 16.97 7.23
N THR A 270 5.97 16.03 6.74
CA THR A 270 5.50 14.98 5.83
C THR A 270 4.61 14.01 6.58
N CYS A 271 3.44 13.66 6.00
CA CYS A 271 2.51 12.70 6.57
C CYS A 271 3.05 11.26 6.41
N CYS A 272 3.91 10.83 7.32
CA CYS A 272 4.58 9.52 7.28
C CYS A 272 3.67 8.38 7.73
N HIS A 273 2.59 8.67 8.44
CA HIS A 273 1.59 7.68 8.85
C HIS A 273 0.56 7.36 7.76
N GLY A 274 0.51 8.17 6.67
CA GLY A 274 -0.47 8.03 5.59
C GLY A 274 -0.13 8.89 4.37
N ASP A 275 -1.09 8.95 3.45
CA ASP A 275 -1.21 9.94 2.39
C ASP A 275 -0.06 10.01 1.37
N ILE A 276 0.54 8.87 1.02
CA ILE A 276 1.23 8.72 -0.25
C ILE A 276 0.20 8.36 -1.32
N TYR A 277 0.17 9.15 -2.38
CA TYR A 277 -0.53 8.83 -3.63
C TYR A 277 0.47 8.24 -4.59
N ILE A 278 0.29 6.99 -4.98
CA ILE A 278 1.22 6.21 -5.83
C ILE A 278 0.44 5.23 -6.70
N THR A 279 1.02 4.81 -7.82
CA THR A 279 0.36 3.85 -8.70
C THR A 279 0.41 2.43 -8.11
N PRO A 280 -0.60 1.57 -8.37
CA PRO A 280 -0.59 0.19 -7.88
C PRO A 280 0.62 -0.61 -8.37
N ARG A 281 1.05 -0.36 -9.61
CA ARG A 281 2.21 -1.02 -10.20
C ARG A 281 3.52 -0.64 -9.49
N ASP A 282 3.67 0.62 -9.06
CA ASP A 282 4.82 1.07 -8.27
C ASP A 282 4.77 0.57 -6.81
N LEU A 283 3.57 0.46 -6.21
CA LEU A 283 3.40 -0.21 -4.92
C LEU A 283 3.87 -1.67 -4.97
N THR A 284 3.66 -2.34 -6.10
CA THR A 284 4.10 -3.72 -6.27
C THR A 284 5.63 -3.83 -6.27
N LYS A 285 6.36 -2.81 -6.79
CA LYS A 285 7.83 -2.75 -6.69
C LYS A 285 8.28 -2.69 -5.23
N PHE A 286 7.57 -1.91 -4.40
CA PHE A 286 7.87 -1.83 -2.98
C PHE A 286 7.63 -3.18 -2.27
N GLY A 287 6.50 -3.84 -2.54
CA GLY A 287 6.24 -5.18 -2.01
C GLY A 287 7.29 -6.21 -2.46
N TYR A 288 7.68 -6.18 -3.74
CA TYR A 288 8.70 -7.05 -4.28
C TYR A 288 10.10 -6.78 -3.71
N LEU A 289 10.42 -5.52 -3.42
CA LEU A 289 11.67 -5.17 -2.75
C LEU A 289 11.83 -5.95 -1.43
N PHE A 290 10.77 -6.05 -0.64
CA PHE A 290 10.76 -6.84 0.59
C PHE A 290 10.76 -8.35 0.33
N LEU A 291 10.04 -8.82 -0.67
CA LEU A 291 10.08 -10.23 -1.08
C LEU A 291 11.48 -10.66 -1.51
N ASN A 292 12.23 -9.78 -2.15
CA ASN A 292 13.55 -10.04 -2.73
C ASN A 292 14.70 -9.50 -1.86
N ASN A 293 14.54 -9.57 -0.54
CA ASN A 293 15.58 -9.21 0.44
C ASN A 293 16.21 -7.84 0.22
N GLY A 294 15.40 -6.86 -0.19
CA GLY A 294 15.83 -5.47 -0.40
C GLY A 294 16.54 -5.19 -1.72
N VAL A 295 16.51 -6.13 -2.67
CA VAL A 295 17.16 -6.00 -3.99
C VAL A 295 16.13 -5.68 -5.08
N TRP A 296 16.39 -4.66 -5.88
CA TRP A 296 15.66 -4.31 -7.09
C TRP A 296 16.64 -4.16 -8.27
N ASN A 297 16.40 -4.89 -9.37
CA ASN A 297 17.24 -4.87 -10.58
C ASN A 297 18.76 -4.98 -10.28
N GLY A 298 19.12 -5.90 -9.37
CA GLY A 298 20.51 -6.15 -8.96
C GLY A 298 21.11 -5.13 -7.98
N ASN A 299 20.36 -4.09 -7.59
CA ASN A 299 20.82 -3.09 -6.64
C ASN A 299 20.21 -3.33 -5.26
N GLN A 300 21.04 -3.40 -4.22
CA GLN A 300 20.61 -3.42 -2.82
C GLN A 300 20.15 -2.03 -2.41
N ILE A 301 18.84 -1.85 -2.17
CA ILE A 301 18.22 -0.58 -1.77
C ILE A 301 18.03 -0.53 -0.25
N ILE A 302 17.59 -1.64 0.34
CA ILE A 302 17.42 -1.85 1.78
C ILE A 302 18.23 -3.08 2.15
N SER A 303 18.93 -3.10 3.28
CA SER A 303 19.68 -4.29 3.69
C SER A 303 18.77 -5.51 3.90
N GLU A 304 19.27 -6.71 3.59
CA GLU A 304 18.58 -7.96 3.90
C GLU A 304 18.27 -8.08 5.39
N GLU A 305 19.21 -7.61 6.23
CA GLU A 305 19.03 -7.58 7.69
C GLU A 305 17.81 -6.75 8.09
N TRP A 306 17.62 -5.56 7.49
CA TRP A 306 16.44 -4.74 7.78
C TRP A 306 15.15 -5.40 7.30
N VAL A 307 15.13 -5.97 6.10
CA VAL A 307 13.95 -6.70 5.58
C VAL A 307 13.57 -7.80 6.54
N LYS A 308 14.54 -8.62 6.98
CA LYS A 308 14.31 -9.69 7.95
C LYS A 308 13.76 -9.14 9.28
N LYS A 309 14.45 -8.18 9.91
CA LYS A 309 14.02 -7.60 11.18
C LYS A 309 12.64 -6.96 11.09
N SER A 310 12.36 -6.21 10.03
CA SER A 310 11.09 -5.50 9.91
C SER A 310 9.88 -6.42 9.72
N THR A 311 10.09 -7.65 9.29
CA THR A 311 9.04 -8.65 9.05
C THR A 311 9.05 -9.81 10.06
N GLU A 312 9.78 -9.68 11.17
CA GLU A 312 9.71 -10.58 12.33
C GLU A 312 8.59 -10.16 13.29
N THR A 313 8.11 -11.10 14.10
CA THR A 313 7.13 -10.82 15.16
C THR A 313 7.82 -10.15 16.34
N TYR A 314 7.40 -8.95 16.71
CA TYR A 314 7.81 -8.25 17.92
C TYR A 314 6.72 -8.23 18.99
N ILE A 315 5.47 -8.20 18.55
CA ILE A 315 4.33 -8.24 19.44
C ILE A 315 3.21 -9.08 18.84
N ASP A 316 2.71 -10.04 19.62
CA ASP A 316 1.54 -10.83 19.26
C ASP A 316 0.28 -9.97 19.41
N LEU A 317 -0.62 -10.11 18.44
CA LEU A 317 -1.89 -9.38 18.40
C LEU A 317 -3.04 -10.38 18.57
N ASN A 318 -4.08 -9.98 19.28
CA ASN A 318 -5.30 -10.77 19.38
C ASN A 318 -6.37 -10.20 18.44
N LEU A 319 -6.01 -10.05 17.13
CA LEU A 319 -6.89 -9.51 16.11
C LEU A 319 -7.31 -10.62 15.13
N SER A 320 -8.56 -10.61 14.70
CA SER A 320 -9.07 -11.60 13.74
C SER A 320 -8.42 -11.49 12.34
N TRP A 321 -7.83 -10.36 12.04
CA TRP A 321 -7.29 -10.02 10.72
C TRP A 321 -5.74 -9.91 10.68
N ALA A 322 -5.06 -9.94 11.83
CA ALA A 322 -3.59 -9.95 11.92
C ALA A 322 -3.15 -10.75 13.17
N ASP A 323 -2.13 -11.59 13.03
CA ASP A 323 -1.59 -12.43 14.10
C ASP A 323 -0.58 -11.67 14.97
N SER A 324 0.28 -10.87 14.32
CA SER A 324 1.35 -10.13 15.01
C SER A 324 1.79 -8.89 14.22
N TYR A 325 2.71 -8.11 14.81
CA TYR A 325 3.24 -6.89 14.25
C TYR A 325 4.76 -6.85 14.30
N GLY A 326 5.36 -6.41 13.20
CA GLY A 326 6.78 -6.17 13.03
C GLY A 326 7.12 -4.68 13.09
N TYR A 327 8.12 -4.23 12.32
CA TYR A 327 8.44 -2.82 12.18
C TYR A 327 7.53 -2.16 11.13
N LEU A 328 6.34 -1.77 11.56
CA LEU A 328 5.27 -1.20 10.73
C LEU A 328 4.78 -2.14 9.61
N TRP A 329 4.89 -3.43 9.84
CA TRP A 329 4.34 -4.50 9.02
C TRP A 329 3.41 -5.36 9.86
N TRP A 330 2.24 -5.71 9.31
CA TRP A 330 1.34 -6.72 9.86
C TRP A 330 1.79 -8.10 9.41
N LEU A 331 1.62 -9.11 10.26
CA LEU A 331 1.91 -10.50 9.92
C LEU A 331 0.64 -11.34 10.10
N LYS A 332 0.43 -12.28 9.18
CA LYS A 332 -0.71 -13.19 9.19
C LYS A 332 -0.41 -14.50 8.51
N LYS A 333 -0.99 -15.58 9.03
CA LYS A 333 -1.06 -16.88 8.38
C LYS A 333 -2.41 -17.02 7.70
N TYR A 334 -2.41 -17.06 6.38
CA TYR A 334 -3.61 -17.35 5.60
C TYR A 334 -3.79 -18.85 5.45
N PHE A 335 -5.04 -19.32 5.57
CA PHE A 335 -5.39 -20.70 5.30
C PHE A 335 -6.26 -20.75 4.03
N ALA A 336 -5.80 -21.46 3.03
CA ALA A 336 -6.52 -21.65 1.77
C ALA A 336 -6.14 -22.99 1.15
N ASN A 337 -7.10 -23.69 0.53
CA ASN A 337 -6.87 -24.95 -0.18
C ASN A 337 -6.09 -26.00 0.64
N ASN A 338 -6.45 -26.15 1.94
CA ASN A 338 -5.80 -27.03 2.91
C ASN A 338 -4.28 -26.78 3.13
N LYS A 339 -3.81 -25.57 2.81
CA LYS A 339 -2.43 -25.12 3.05
C LYS A 339 -2.42 -23.84 3.87
N THR A 340 -1.37 -23.66 4.64
CA THR A 340 -1.08 -22.41 5.35
C THR A 340 -0.02 -21.63 4.59
N TYR A 341 -0.23 -20.31 4.49
CA TYR A 341 0.66 -19.38 3.81
C TYR A 341 1.06 -18.30 4.80
N ASP A 342 2.32 -18.30 5.20
CA ASP A 342 2.88 -17.21 6.00
C ASP A 342 2.98 -15.94 5.13
N SER A 343 2.61 -14.81 5.70
CA SER A 343 2.67 -13.53 5.03
C SER A 343 3.01 -12.39 5.97
N PHE A 344 3.55 -11.33 5.40
CA PHE A 344 3.52 -10.00 5.98
C PHE A 344 2.86 -9.03 5.00
N PHE A 345 2.23 -7.98 5.52
CA PHE A 345 1.49 -7.06 4.67
C PHE A 345 1.44 -5.64 5.22
N ALA A 346 1.37 -4.67 4.31
CA ALA A 346 0.99 -3.31 4.60
C ALA A 346 -0.50 -3.15 4.35
N GLU A 347 -1.20 -2.45 5.25
CA GLU A 347 -2.65 -2.24 5.19
C GLU A 347 -2.98 -0.75 5.28
N GLY A 348 -3.90 -0.30 4.45
CA GLY A 348 -4.44 1.05 4.46
C GLY A 348 -5.96 1.07 4.36
N TRP A 349 -6.57 2.08 4.94
CA TRP A 349 -8.01 2.27 4.93
C TRP A 349 -8.59 2.23 3.51
N GLY A 350 -9.75 1.59 3.34
CA GLY A 350 -10.41 1.46 2.05
C GLY A 350 -9.95 0.25 1.22
N GLY A 351 -9.06 -0.61 1.74
CA GLY A 351 -8.58 -1.81 1.02
C GLY A 351 -7.30 -1.60 0.23
N GLN A 352 -6.45 -0.68 0.68
CA GLN A 352 -5.08 -0.57 0.20
C GLN A 352 -4.26 -1.66 0.87
N LYS A 353 -3.81 -2.65 0.11
CA LYS A 353 -3.06 -3.77 0.67
C LYS A 353 -1.87 -4.16 -0.19
N ILE A 354 -0.72 -4.35 0.44
CA ILE A 354 0.48 -4.95 -0.16
C ILE A 354 0.73 -6.25 0.60
N ALA A 355 0.27 -7.38 0.08
CA ALA A 355 0.45 -8.69 0.71
C ALA A 355 1.64 -9.41 0.09
N VAL A 356 2.59 -9.84 0.93
CA VAL A 356 3.82 -10.54 0.53
C VAL A 356 3.82 -11.94 1.11
N PHE A 357 4.01 -12.94 0.24
CA PHE A 357 4.03 -14.37 0.56
C PHE A 357 5.39 -14.96 0.21
N PRO A 358 6.39 -14.94 1.12
CA PRO A 358 7.75 -15.39 0.81
C PRO A 358 7.80 -16.86 0.40
N GLY A 359 7.06 -17.74 1.07
CA GLY A 359 7.06 -19.19 0.82
C GLY A 359 6.63 -19.60 -0.57
N ILE A 360 5.87 -18.76 -1.26
CA ILE A 360 5.43 -18.97 -2.65
C ILE A 360 5.93 -17.87 -3.59
N LYS A 361 6.87 -17.04 -3.16
CA LYS A 361 7.49 -15.95 -3.95
C LYS A 361 6.45 -15.07 -4.67
N MET A 362 5.43 -14.60 -3.93
CA MET A 362 4.32 -13.83 -4.49
C MET A 362 4.09 -12.52 -3.76
N VAL A 363 3.77 -11.48 -4.51
CA VAL A 363 3.24 -10.21 -4.01
C VAL A 363 1.88 -9.98 -4.65
N VAL A 364 0.91 -9.57 -3.86
CA VAL A 364 -0.40 -9.14 -4.33
C VAL A 364 -0.68 -7.75 -3.80
N VAL A 365 -1.02 -6.83 -4.70
CA VAL A 365 -1.40 -5.46 -4.34
C VAL A 365 -2.85 -5.23 -4.71
N PHE A 366 -3.60 -4.66 -3.76
CA PHE A 366 -4.95 -4.17 -3.93
C PHE A 366 -5.00 -2.66 -3.69
N THR A 367 -5.85 -1.98 -4.42
CA THR A 367 -6.33 -0.64 -4.11
C THR A 367 -7.85 -0.62 -4.16
N GLY A 368 -8.48 0.24 -3.38
CA GLY A 368 -9.94 0.28 -3.31
C GLY A 368 -10.48 1.48 -2.52
N ALA A 369 -11.81 1.54 -2.36
CA ALA A 369 -12.51 2.59 -1.61
C ALA A 369 -13.57 2.03 -0.64
N ASN A 370 -13.30 0.90 0.00
CA ASN A 370 -14.17 0.28 1.01
C ASN A 370 -14.02 0.97 2.38
N TYR A 371 -14.28 2.29 2.45
CA TYR A 371 -13.99 3.09 3.65
C TYR A 371 -14.95 2.87 4.81
N VAL A 372 -16.17 2.39 4.56
CA VAL A 372 -17.22 2.15 5.56
C VAL A 372 -17.63 0.68 5.66
N SER A 373 -16.97 -0.18 4.89
CA SER A 373 -17.20 -1.62 4.87
C SER A 373 -15.87 -2.37 5.01
N ASN A 374 -15.92 -3.66 5.32
CA ASN A 374 -14.73 -4.49 5.34
C ASN A 374 -14.22 -4.69 3.89
N PRO A 375 -12.97 -4.34 3.59
CA PRO A 375 -12.40 -4.58 2.27
C PRO A 375 -12.34 -6.09 1.96
N PRO A 376 -12.65 -6.51 0.72
CA PRO A 376 -12.70 -7.94 0.37
C PRO A 376 -11.32 -8.57 0.13
N CYS A 377 -10.22 -7.87 0.40
CA CYS A 377 -8.86 -8.31 0.06
C CYS A 377 -8.52 -9.71 0.61
N ASP A 378 -8.80 -9.98 1.89
CA ASP A 378 -8.51 -11.26 2.52
C ASP A 378 -9.37 -12.40 1.96
N GLU A 379 -10.64 -12.11 1.66
CA GLU A 379 -11.54 -13.05 1.00
C GLU A 379 -11.06 -13.37 -0.43
N ILE A 380 -10.69 -12.36 -1.19
CA ILE A 380 -10.14 -12.52 -2.54
C ILE A 380 -8.86 -13.36 -2.51
N LEU A 381 -7.94 -13.07 -1.58
CA LEU A 381 -6.73 -13.86 -1.39
C LEU A 381 -7.05 -15.34 -1.13
N THR A 382 -7.94 -15.62 -0.19
CA THR A 382 -8.20 -17.00 0.26
C THR A 382 -9.09 -17.80 -0.68
N ARG A 383 -10.02 -17.18 -1.41
CA ARG A 383 -10.94 -17.86 -2.33
C ARG A 383 -10.41 -18.03 -3.75
N TYR A 384 -9.59 -17.08 -4.23
CA TYR A 384 -9.20 -17.06 -5.64
C TYR A 384 -7.69 -17.12 -5.84
N ILE A 385 -6.91 -16.23 -5.21
CA ILE A 385 -5.51 -16.04 -5.56
C ILE A 385 -4.63 -17.17 -4.99
N LEU A 386 -4.67 -17.43 -3.68
CA LEU A 386 -3.90 -18.50 -3.06
C LEU A 386 -4.29 -19.89 -3.60
N PRO A 387 -5.59 -20.21 -3.79
CA PRO A 387 -5.97 -21.48 -4.40
C PRO A 387 -5.63 -21.62 -5.88
N ALA A 388 -5.28 -20.54 -6.58
CA ALA A 388 -4.83 -20.58 -7.96
C ALA A 388 -3.35 -21.02 -8.08
N VAL A 389 -2.55 -20.91 -7.02
CA VAL A 389 -1.13 -21.31 -7.01
C VAL A 389 -1.04 -22.83 -6.91
N LYS A 390 -0.33 -23.45 -7.86
CA LYS A 390 -0.12 -24.91 -7.96
C LYS A 390 0.95 -25.42 -7.01
#